data_797ee88f41f3cb48a328dd7e891319c5
#
_entry.id   797ee88f41f3cb48a328dd7e891319c5
#
_cell.length_a   1.000
_cell.length_b   1.000
_cell.length_c   1.000
_cell.angle_alpha   90.00
_cell.angle_beta   90.00
_cell.angle_gamma   90.00
#
_symmetry.space_group_name_H-M   'P 1'
#
loop_
_entity.id
_entity.type
_entity.pdbx_description
1 polymer ?
#
loop_
_entity_poly.entity_id
_entity_poly.type
_entity_poly.pdbx_seq_one_letter_code
_entity_poly.pdbx_strand_id
1 'polypeptide(L)'
;MRRLRRPVQAATEGACRREFDVAFYMPWIGPLLAPGAGPPPGGAETQMFMLARALVRRGRRVCIVAYGSPYSLPRSVDGVAVLAQRRARARARPIRIMLWVLFAIWSLGPLKARVFVQRAAGPTTGIVALLARAKGSKFVYSSANIIDFAFERLERSPSRLWLFHLGVKLASTIVVQTNEQVDMCRHRFGREPMLIKSISEPAPATQVTPQAFLWVGRAANYKRPEAFVDLARAVPEARFRMILVTADEQDNELARKVLELGRSVPNIELLAARPRAELMRLIESAVAMVNTADYEGMPNIYLESWARGVPALAFLHDPDGVIERESLGFFADGSSERFAAQARQLWHTRRNQSELRKRCRDYVAREHAPERIVDRWVAVLGLHRG
;
A
#
# COMPACT_ATOMS: atom_id res chain seq x y z
N MET A 1 7.89 -33.25 -36.68
CA MET A 1 6.86 -32.57 -35.90
C MET A 1 6.36 -33.44 -34.74
N ARG A 2 7.06 -33.50 -33.65
CA ARG A 2 6.61 -34.11 -32.38
C ARG A 2 7.43 -33.50 -31.23
N ARG A 3 6.71 -33.13 -30.11
CA ARG A 3 7.23 -32.69 -28.80
C ARG A 3 7.55 -31.20 -28.62
N LEU A 4 6.48 -30.43 -28.47
CA LEU A 4 6.50 -29.14 -27.70
C LEU A 4 5.16 -28.89 -26.96
N ARG A 5 4.59 -29.96 -26.36
CA ARG A 5 3.32 -29.85 -25.60
C ARG A 5 3.39 -30.53 -24.23
N ARG A 6 4.43 -30.29 -23.41
CA ARG A 6 4.42 -30.76 -22.02
C ARG A 6 5.51 -30.06 -21.20
N PRO A 7 5.31 -28.82 -20.73
CA PRO A 7 5.44 -28.57 -19.30
C PRO A 7 4.43 -27.55 -18.75
N VAL A 8 3.59 -26.91 -19.60
CA VAL A 8 2.68 -25.82 -19.15
C VAL A 8 1.49 -26.36 -18.35
N GLN A 9 0.97 -27.55 -18.70
CA GLN A 9 -0.15 -28.15 -17.97
C GLN A 9 0.21 -28.67 -16.58
N ALA A 10 1.39 -29.24 -16.41
CA ALA A 10 1.79 -29.83 -15.11
C ALA A 10 2.00 -28.79 -13.99
N ALA A 11 2.40 -27.56 -14.35
CA ALA A 11 2.63 -26.49 -13.36
C ALA A 11 1.32 -25.83 -12.87
N THR A 12 0.32 -25.74 -13.76
CA THR A 12 -1.03 -25.26 -13.44
C THR A 12 -1.89 -26.34 -12.78
N GLU A 13 -1.76 -27.58 -13.17
CA GLU A 13 -2.55 -28.71 -12.62
C GLU A 13 -2.20 -29.03 -11.16
N GLY A 14 -0.93 -28.91 -10.76
CA GLY A 14 -0.52 -29.15 -9.36
C GLY A 14 -0.99 -28.09 -8.37
N ALA A 15 -1.08 -26.83 -8.77
CA ALA A 15 -1.58 -25.72 -7.95
C ALA A 15 -3.12 -25.68 -7.89
N CYS A 16 -3.78 -26.15 -8.94
CA CYS A 16 -5.24 -26.11 -9.12
C CYS A 16 -6.02 -27.07 -8.20
N ARG A 17 -5.36 -28.07 -7.59
CA ARG A 17 -5.97 -29.02 -6.65
C ARG A 17 -5.74 -28.69 -5.18
N ARG A 18 -4.96 -27.65 -4.86
CA ARG A 18 -4.70 -27.27 -3.46
C ARG A 18 -5.80 -26.39 -2.95
N GLU A 19 -6.39 -26.78 -1.84
CA GLU A 19 -7.33 -25.94 -1.08
C GLU A 19 -6.51 -24.96 -0.22
N PHE A 20 -6.78 -23.66 -0.38
CA PHE A 20 -6.16 -22.61 0.41
C PHE A 20 -7.11 -22.12 1.49
N ASP A 21 -6.56 -21.69 2.61
CA ASP A 21 -7.35 -21.01 3.62
C ASP A 21 -7.69 -19.59 3.16
N VAL A 22 -6.71 -18.90 2.55
CA VAL A 22 -6.88 -17.53 2.04
C VAL A 22 -6.26 -17.37 0.66
N ALA A 23 -7.00 -16.72 -0.24
CA ALA A 23 -6.53 -16.27 -1.54
C ALA A 23 -6.59 -14.75 -1.62
N PHE A 24 -5.43 -14.10 -1.77
CA PHE A 24 -5.33 -12.66 -1.99
C PHE A 24 -5.34 -12.37 -3.50
N TYR A 25 -6.27 -11.54 -3.94
CA TYR A 25 -6.27 -11.03 -5.31
C TYR A 25 -5.54 -9.68 -5.35
N MET A 26 -4.27 -9.70 -5.73
CA MET A 26 -3.36 -8.55 -5.72
C MET A 26 -2.61 -8.46 -7.06
N PRO A 27 -3.29 -8.08 -8.15
CA PRO A 27 -2.74 -8.19 -9.49
C PRO A 27 -1.44 -7.40 -9.70
N TRP A 28 -1.22 -6.30 -8.99
CA TRP A 28 -0.06 -5.42 -9.17
C TRP A 28 1.13 -5.71 -8.24
N ILE A 29 1.06 -6.78 -7.44
CA ILE A 29 2.10 -7.14 -6.47
C ILE A 29 3.39 -7.70 -7.10
N GLY A 30 3.40 -7.95 -8.41
CA GLY A 30 4.52 -8.58 -9.13
C GLY A 30 5.91 -8.05 -8.78
N PRO A 31 6.15 -6.73 -8.75
CA PRO A 31 7.47 -6.16 -8.40
C PRO A 31 7.95 -6.50 -6.97
N LEU A 32 7.04 -6.78 -6.05
CA LEU A 32 7.39 -7.23 -4.69
C LEU A 32 7.78 -8.70 -4.66
N LEU A 33 7.17 -9.52 -5.52
CA LEU A 33 7.42 -10.97 -5.61
C LEU A 33 8.67 -11.30 -6.43
N ALA A 34 8.99 -10.45 -7.43
CA ALA A 34 10.15 -10.57 -8.29
C ALA A 34 10.83 -9.19 -8.43
N PRO A 35 11.78 -8.84 -7.55
CA PRO A 35 12.47 -7.56 -7.58
C PRO A 35 13.09 -7.27 -8.96
N GLY A 36 12.93 -6.04 -9.45
CA GLY A 36 13.37 -5.63 -10.79
C GLY A 36 12.34 -5.82 -11.90
N ALA A 37 11.18 -6.43 -11.63
CA ALA A 37 10.14 -6.69 -12.62
C ALA A 37 9.19 -5.50 -12.90
N GLY A 38 9.50 -4.30 -12.41
CA GLY A 38 8.66 -3.11 -12.62
C GLY A 38 8.88 -2.01 -11.57
N PRO A 39 8.00 -1.00 -11.54
CA PRO A 39 8.07 0.08 -10.56
C PRO A 39 7.92 -0.47 -9.14
N PRO A 40 8.42 0.25 -8.11
CA PRO A 40 8.27 -0.17 -6.71
C PRO A 40 6.80 -0.46 -6.37
N PRO A 41 6.53 -1.49 -5.56
CA PRO A 41 5.17 -1.85 -5.17
C PRO A 41 4.53 -0.73 -4.34
N GLY A 42 3.21 -0.59 -4.45
CA GLY A 42 2.44 0.33 -3.63
C GLY A 42 2.31 -0.12 -2.18
N GLY A 43 1.80 0.78 -1.35
CA GLY A 43 1.57 0.48 0.07
C GLY A 43 0.52 -0.60 0.31
N ALA A 44 -0.50 -0.68 -0.55
CA ALA A 44 -1.54 -1.71 -0.46
C ALA A 44 -0.97 -3.12 -0.66
N GLU A 45 -0.12 -3.29 -1.67
CA GLU A 45 0.57 -4.54 -1.99
C GLU A 45 1.49 -4.97 -0.86
N THR A 46 2.29 -4.03 -0.33
CA THR A 46 3.19 -4.28 0.80
C THR A 46 2.43 -4.79 2.02
N GLN A 47 1.33 -4.14 2.40
CA GLN A 47 0.52 -4.53 3.55
C GLN A 47 -0.09 -5.93 3.39
N MET A 48 -0.63 -6.25 2.22
CA MET A 48 -1.23 -7.57 1.99
C MET A 48 -0.17 -8.68 1.93
N PHE A 49 1.03 -8.39 1.44
CA PHE A 49 2.12 -9.35 1.45
C PHE A 49 2.62 -9.62 2.89
N MET A 50 2.75 -8.58 3.71
CA MET A 50 3.09 -8.74 5.14
C MET A 50 2.05 -9.59 5.86
N LEU A 51 0.76 -9.35 5.60
CA LEU A 51 -0.33 -10.16 6.14
C LEU A 51 -0.26 -11.62 5.66
N ALA A 52 -0.05 -11.83 4.35
CA ALA A 52 0.06 -13.18 3.77
C ALA A 52 1.20 -13.98 4.42
N ARG A 53 2.38 -13.39 4.56
CA ARG A 53 3.53 -13.99 5.25
C ARG A 53 3.22 -14.32 6.71
N ALA A 54 2.58 -13.42 7.42
CA ALA A 54 2.24 -13.60 8.82
C ALA A 54 1.19 -14.72 9.02
N LEU A 55 0.25 -14.88 8.09
CA LEU A 55 -0.69 -16.00 8.09
C LEU A 55 0.00 -17.34 7.80
N VAL A 56 0.99 -17.36 6.88
CA VAL A 56 1.81 -18.56 6.62
C VAL A 56 2.61 -18.96 7.87
N ARG A 57 3.21 -18.01 8.58
CA ARG A 57 3.91 -18.28 9.86
C ARG A 57 2.99 -18.90 10.92
N ARG A 58 1.67 -18.70 10.81
CA ARG A 58 0.63 -19.32 11.65
C ARG A 58 0.08 -20.62 11.09
N GLY A 59 0.76 -21.21 10.12
CA GLY A 59 0.42 -22.50 9.52
C GLY A 59 -0.77 -22.44 8.55
N ARG A 60 -1.18 -21.25 8.07
CA ARG A 60 -2.27 -21.12 7.09
C ARG A 60 -1.75 -21.29 5.67
N ARG A 61 -2.53 -21.98 4.83
CA ARG A 61 -2.23 -22.13 3.40
C ARG A 61 -2.72 -20.89 2.67
N VAL A 62 -1.78 -20.09 2.18
CA VAL A 62 -2.07 -18.79 1.57
C VAL A 62 -1.57 -18.75 0.13
N CYS A 63 -2.37 -18.19 -0.76
CA CYS A 63 -1.93 -17.86 -2.10
C CYS A 63 -2.20 -16.40 -2.46
N ILE A 64 -1.41 -15.89 -3.41
CA ILE A 64 -1.57 -14.57 -4.03
C ILE A 64 -1.75 -14.75 -5.52
N VAL A 65 -2.76 -14.09 -6.10
CA VAL A 65 -2.98 -14.00 -7.55
C VAL A 65 -2.40 -12.68 -8.04
N ALA A 66 -1.39 -12.75 -8.92
CA ALA A 66 -0.63 -11.60 -9.42
C ALA A 66 -0.57 -11.58 -10.96
N TYR A 67 -0.49 -10.38 -11.56
CA TYR A 67 -0.20 -10.26 -12.98
C TYR A 67 1.22 -10.70 -13.30
N GLY A 68 1.34 -11.54 -14.29
CA GLY A 68 2.61 -12.05 -14.78
C GLY A 68 2.43 -13.32 -15.61
N SER A 69 3.53 -13.90 -15.99
CA SER A 69 3.56 -15.24 -16.57
C SER A 69 4.12 -16.24 -15.54
N PRO A 70 3.83 -17.53 -15.66
CA PRO A 70 4.45 -18.57 -14.83
C PRO A 70 5.99 -18.62 -14.92
N TYR A 71 6.56 -17.96 -15.92
CA TYR A 71 8.02 -17.85 -16.12
C TYR A 71 8.61 -16.57 -15.52
N SER A 72 7.79 -15.54 -15.26
CA SER A 72 8.24 -14.26 -14.72
C SER A 72 8.00 -14.11 -13.23
N LEU A 73 7.19 -14.96 -12.62
CA LEU A 73 6.90 -14.96 -11.20
C LEU A 73 7.37 -16.26 -10.55
N PRO A 74 7.91 -16.21 -9.33
CA PRO A 74 8.24 -17.41 -8.57
C PRO A 74 6.96 -18.19 -8.22
N ARG A 75 7.09 -19.49 -8.01
CA ARG A 75 5.94 -20.33 -7.58
C ARG A 75 5.52 -20.06 -6.14
N SER A 76 6.44 -19.61 -5.32
CA SER A 76 6.19 -19.21 -3.93
C SER A 76 7.25 -18.23 -3.46
N VAL A 77 6.87 -17.35 -2.52
CA VAL A 77 7.77 -16.42 -1.82
C VAL A 77 7.44 -16.50 -0.34
N ASP A 78 8.40 -16.77 0.51
CA ASP A 78 8.25 -16.87 1.96
C ASP A 78 7.10 -17.81 2.40
N GLY A 79 6.90 -18.92 1.66
CA GLY A 79 5.83 -19.89 1.90
C GLY A 79 4.46 -19.49 1.37
N VAL A 80 4.28 -18.29 0.83
CA VAL A 80 3.08 -17.84 0.15
C VAL A 80 3.08 -18.35 -1.29
N ALA A 81 2.10 -19.14 -1.69
CA ALA A 81 1.99 -19.61 -3.07
C ALA A 81 1.64 -18.45 -4.01
N VAL A 82 2.24 -18.41 -5.20
CA VAL A 82 2.00 -17.37 -6.20
C VAL A 82 1.33 -17.99 -7.43
N LEU A 83 0.19 -17.42 -7.84
CA LEU A 83 -0.56 -17.79 -9.02
C LEU A 83 -0.48 -16.66 -10.05
N ALA A 84 0.10 -16.95 -11.20
CA ALA A 84 0.22 -15.99 -12.27
C ALA A 84 -1.09 -15.82 -13.03
N GLN A 85 -1.54 -14.59 -13.20
CA GLN A 85 -2.65 -14.20 -14.05
C GLN A 85 -2.15 -13.42 -15.27
N ARG A 86 -2.58 -13.79 -16.47
CA ARG A 86 -2.25 -13.03 -17.68
C ARG A 86 -2.88 -11.64 -17.64
N ARG A 87 -2.12 -10.63 -18.03
CA ARG A 87 -2.64 -9.26 -18.20
C ARG A 87 -3.30 -9.14 -19.59
N ALA A 88 -4.52 -8.63 -19.63
CA ALA A 88 -5.20 -8.34 -20.88
C ALA A 88 -4.48 -7.20 -21.62
N ARG A 89 -4.06 -7.46 -22.86
CA ARG A 89 -3.42 -6.48 -23.76
C ARG A 89 -4.24 -6.46 -25.04
N ALA A 90 -5.06 -5.45 -25.24
CA ALA A 90 -5.77 -5.18 -26.49
C ALA A 90 -5.91 -3.68 -26.68
N ARG A 91 -5.80 -3.21 -27.93
CA ARG A 91 -6.01 -1.78 -28.28
C ARG A 91 -7.46 -1.37 -28.11
N ALA A 92 -8.40 -2.21 -28.59
CA ALA A 92 -9.84 -1.94 -28.45
C ALA A 92 -10.30 -2.14 -26.99
N ARG A 93 -10.87 -1.10 -26.40
CA ARG A 93 -11.34 -1.08 -25.00
C ARG A 93 -12.31 -2.22 -24.66
N PRO A 94 -13.37 -2.54 -25.49
CA PRO A 94 -14.29 -3.63 -25.18
C PRO A 94 -13.61 -5.00 -25.18
N ILE A 95 -12.71 -5.26 -26.12
CA ILE A 95 -11.95 -6.52 -26.21
C ILE A 95 -11.04 -6.66 -24.98
N ARG A 96 -10.39 -5.57 -24.57
CA ARG A 96 -9.54 -5.56 -23.39
C ARG A 96 -10.31 -5.87 -22.10
N ILE A 97 -11.51 -5.33 -21.95
CA ILE A 97 -12.39 -5.61 -20.80
C ILE A 97 -12.83 -7.08 -20.82
N MET A 98 -13.27 -7.59 -21.96
CA MET A 98 -13.64 -9.00 -22.11
C MET A 98 -12.50 -9.93 -21.75
N LEU A 99 -11.29 -9.72 -22.32
CA LEU A 99 -10.11 -10.52 -22.01
C LEU A 99 -9.73 -10.44 -20.54
N TRP A 100 -9.87 -9.28 -19.93
CA TRP A 100 -9.58 -9.08 -18.52
C TRP A 100 -10.53 -9.89 -17.62
N VAL A 101 -11.83 -9.90 -17.92
CA VAL A 101 -12.83 -10.73 -17.22
C VAL A 101 -12.54 -12.21 -17.44
N LEU A 102 -12.29 -12.63 -18.68
CA LEU A 102 -11.98 -14.02 -19.01
C LEU A 102 -10.72 -14.51 -18.29
N PHE A 103 -9.66 -13.70 -18.23
CA PHE A 103 -8.43 -14.08 -17.53
C PHE A 103 -8.61 -14.13 -16.02
N ALA A 104 -9.46 -13.26 -15.44
CA ALA A 104 -9.82 -13.34 -14.03
C ALA A 104 -10.60 -14.62 -13.73
N ILE A 105 -11.60 -14.95 -14.56
CA ILE A 105 -12.37 -16.20 -14.42
C ILE A 105 -11.46 -17.42 -14.61
N TRP A 106 -10.58 -17.39 -15.60
CA TRP A 106 -9.68 -18.52 -15.88
C TRP A 106 -8.66 -18.75 -14.76
N SER A 107 -8.14 -17.69 -14.14
CA SER A 107 -7.16 -17.82 -13.05
C SER A 107 -7.80 -18.11 -11.70
N LEU A 108 -8.97 -17.51 -11.41
CA LEU A 108 -9.68 -17.68 -10.14
C LEU A 108 -10.66 -18.88 -10.17
N GLY A 109 -11.15 -19.27 -11.37
CA GLY A 109 -12.12 -20.35 -11.54
C GLY A 109 -11.67 -21.67 -10.91
N PRO A 110 -10.48 -22.19 -11.21
CA PRO A 110 -9.99 -23.44 -10.62
C PRO A 110 -9.49 -23.30 -9.18
N LEU A 111 -9.26 -22.06 -8.70
CA LEU A 111 -8.71 -21.79 -7.36
C LEU A 111 -9.74 -22.12 -6.27
N LYS A 112 -9.41 -23.03 -5.36
CA LYS A 112 -10.19 -23.34 -4.16
C LYS A 112 -9.61 -22.63 -2.96
N ALA A 113 -10.35 -21.70 -2.36
CA ALA A 113 -9.98 -21.01 -1.13
C ALA A 113 -11.21 -20.81 -0.25
N ARG A 114 -11.04 -20.88 1.07
CA ARG A 114 -12.13 -20.61 2.02
C ARG A 114 -12.54 -19.13 2.01
N VAL A 115 -11.54 -18.25 1.87
CA VAL A 115 -11.74 -16.79 1.85
C VAL A 115 -10.94 -16.17 0.72
N PHE A 116 -11.59 -15.30 -0.04
CA PHE A 116 -10.93 -14.40 -1.00
C PHE A 116 -10.81 -13.01 -0.36
N VAL A 117 -9.64 -12.39 -0.50
CA VAL A 117 -9.37 -11.04 0.00
C VAL A 117 -8.89 -10.17 -1.17
N GLN A 118 -9.46 -8.98 -1.28
CA GLN A 118 -8.97 -7.95 -2.21
C GLN A 118 -8.84 -6.62 -1.49
N ARG A 119 -7.74 -5.90 -1.77
CA ARG A 119 -7.48 -4.56 -1.26
C ARG A 119 -7.49 -3.53 -2.37
N ALA A 120 -7.93 -2.31 -2.03
CA ALA A 120 -8.16 -1.16 -2.92
C ALA A 120 -9.38 -1.29 -3.84
N ALA A 121 -9.97 -0.12 -4.15
CA ALA A 121 -11.13 -0.04 -5.03
C ALA A 121 -10.77 -0.38 -6.48
N GLY A 122 -11.69 -1.07 -7.13
CA GLY A 122 -11.56 -1.39 -8.54
C GLY A 122 -12.70 -2.27 -9.03
N PRO A 123 -12.90 -2.34 -10.34
CA PRO A 123 -13.97 -3.17 -10.91
C PRO A 123 -13.74 -4.68 -10.71
N THR A 124 -12.49 -5.10 -10.43
CA THR A 124 -12.16 -6.48 -10.05
C THR A 124 -12.85 -6.91 -8.78
N THR A 125 -13.18 -5.97 -7.89
CA THR A 125 -13.86 -6.25 -6.61
C THR A 125 -15.17 -7.02 -6.84
N GLY A 126 -15.98 -6.59 -7.84
CA GLY A 126 -17.22 -7.29 -8.20
C GLY A 126 -16.97 -8.70 -8.76
N ILE A 127 -15.96 -8.86 -9.60
CA ILE A 127 -15.64 -10.15 -10.22
C ILE A 127 -15.17 -11.15 -9.18
N VAL A 128 -14.25 -10.75 -8.31
CA VAL A 128 -13.74 -11.61 -7.23
C VAL A 128 -14.86 -11.99 -6.27
N ALA A 129 -15.74 -11.04 -5.90
CA ALA A 129 -16.88 -11.27 -5.05
C ALA A 129 -17.88 -12.28 -5.64
N LEU A 130 -18.21 -12.13 -6.94
CA LEU A 130 -19.10 -13.08 -7.65
C LEU A 130 -18.50 -14.48 -7.73
N LEU A 131 -17.22 -14.59 -8.05
CA LEU A 131 -16.53 -15.88 -8.11
C LEU A 131 -16.42 -16.54 -6.72
N ALA A 132 -16.13 -15.76 -5.68
CA ALA A 132 -16.12 -16.26 -4.31
C ALA A 132 -17.51 -16.79 -3.91
N ARG A 133 -18.58 -16.00 -4.20
CA ARG A 133 -19.96 -16.41 -3.93
C ARG A 133 -20.36 -17.69 -4.68
N ALA A 134 -20.02 -17.80 -5.97
CA ALA A 134 -20.31 -18.98 -6.77
C ALA A 134 -19.62 -20.27 -6.24
N LYS A 135 -18.54 -20.10 -5.45
CA LYS A 135 -17.80 -21.20 -4.80
C LYS A 135 -18.21 -21.47 -3.37
N GLY A 136 -19.19 -20.74 -2.82
CA GLY A 136 -19.51 -20.80 -1.39
C GLY A 136 -18.40 -20.26 -0.47
N SER A 137 -17.44 -19.51 -1.03
CA SER A 137 -16.33 -18.90 -0.29
C SER A 137 -16.72 -17.53 0.25
N LYS A 138 -16.11 -17.11 1.37
CA LYS A 138 -16.24 -15.74 1.86
C LYS A 138 -15.44 -14.78 0.97
N PHE A 139 -15.91 -13.54 0.86
CA PHE A 139 -15.17 -12.45 0.23
C PHE A 139 -14.99 -11.31 1.22
N VAL A 140 -13.75 -10.87 1.43
CA VAL A 140 -13.40 -9.73 2.28
C VAL A 140 -12.82 -8.63 1.39
N TYR A 141 -13.45 -7.45 1.45
CA TYR A 141 -12.93 -6.25 0.83
C TYR A 141 -12.14 -5.44 1.86
N SER A 142 -10.92 -5.02 1.54
CA SER A 142 -10.11 -4.15 2.38
C SER A 142 -9.85 -2.82 1.67
N SER A 143 -10.24 -1.71 2.30
CA SER A 143 -9.90 -0.38 1.79
C SER A 143 -8.39 -0.12 1.90
N ALA A 144 -7.84 0.64 0.96
CA ALA A 144 -6.44 1.05 0.95
C ALA A 144 -6.26 2.54 1.24
N ASN A 145 -7.24 3.36 0.82
CA ASN A 145 -7.18 4.81 0.91
C ASN A 145 -8.61 5.36 1.12
N ILE A 146 -8.76 6.58 1.59
CA ILE A 146 -10.07 7.23 1.72
C ILE A 146 -10.77 7.41 0.38
N ILE A 147 -10.02 7.56 -0.72
CA ILE A 147 -10.59 7.67 -2.08
C ILE A 147 -11.36 6.42 -2.52
N ASP A 148 -11.15 5.27 -1.87
CA ASP A 148 -11.92 4.06 -2.13
C ASP A 148 -13.42 4.25 -1.85
N PHE A 149 -13.77 5.18 -0.96
CA PHE A 149 -15.15 5.56 -0.63
C PHE A 149 -15.73 6.65 -1.55
N ALA A 150 -14.88 7.24 -2.39
CA ALA A 150 -15.25 8.20 -3.43
C ALA A 150 -14.69 7.75 -4.80
N PHE A 151 -14.77 6.44 -5.08
CA PHE A 151 -14.14 5.82 -6.25
C PHE A 151 -14.65 6.40 -7.58
N GLU A 152 -15.84 6.98 -7.63
CA GLU A 152 -16.37 7.73 -8.77
C GLU A 152 -15.53 8.95 -9.18
N ARG A 153 -14.70 9.48 -8.27
CA ARG A 153 -13.74 10.55 -8.60
C ARG A 153 -12.59 10.06 -9.47
N LEU A 154 -12.24 8.77 -9.39
CA LEU A 154 -11.17 8.13 -10.16
C LEU A 154 -11.69 7.36 -11.37
N GLU A 155 -12.90 6.79 -11.28
CA GLU A 155 -13.47 5.93 -12.31
C GLU A 155 -14.77 6.53 -12.84
N ARG A 156 -14.79 6.85 -14.13
CA ARG A 156 -15.94 7.45 -14.79
C ARG A 156 -16.85 6.46 -15.53
N SER A 157 -16.45 5.19 -15.64
CA SER A 157 -17.23 4.16 -16.34
C SER A 157 -18.33 3.61 -15.44
N PRO A 158 -19.65 3.81 -15.78
CA PRO A 158 -20.75 3.34 -14.94
C PRO A 158 -20.72 1.82 -14.69
N SER A 159 -20.36 1.02 -15.69
CA SER A 159 -20.27 -0.44 -15.54
C SER A 159 -19.16 -0.88 -14.58
N ARG A 160 -18.05 -0.16 -14.58
CA ARG A 160 -16.92 -0.45 -13.67
C ARG A 160 -17.22 0.01 -12.24
N LEU A 161 -17.91 1.14 -12.09
CA LEU A 161 -18.43 1.59 -10.80
C LEU A 161 -19.46 0.61 -10.25
N TRP A 162 -20.41 0.17 -11.09
CA TRP A 162 -21.39 -0.82 -10.70
C TRP A 162 -20.75 -2.13 -10.21
N LEU A 163 -19.72 -2.64 -10.93
CA LEU A 163 -18.98 -3.82 -10.51
C LEU A 163 -18.29 -3.62 -9.14
N PHE A 164 -17.70 -2.46 -8.92
CA PHE A 164 -17.10 -2.15 -7.62
C PHE A 164 -18.15 -2.14 -6.50
N HIS A 165 -19.26 -1.41 -6.68
CA HIS A 165 -20.35 -1.35 -5.70
C HIS A 165 -20.98 -2.73 -5.44
N LEU A 166 -21.17 -3.53 -6.49
CA LEU A 166 -21.63 -4.90 -6.36
C LEU A 166 -20.67 -5.73 -5.48
N GLY A 167 -19.37 -5.61 -5.72
CA GLY A 167 -18.36 -6.30 -4.93
C GLY A 167 -18.37 -5.90 -3.45
N VAL A 168 -18.47 -4.60 -3.18
CA VAL A 168 -18.61 -4.08 -1.81
C VAL A 168 -19.90 -4.61 -1.16
N LYS A 169 -21.03 -4.63 -1.89
CA LYS A 169 -22.30 -5.16 -1.41
C LYS A 169 -22.23 -6.65 -1.08
N LEU A 170 -21.53 -7.43 -1.90
CA LEU A 170 -21.38 -8.89 -1.72
C LEU A 170 -20.29 -9.27 -0.71
N ALA A 171 -19.45 -8.33 -0.30
CA ALA A 171 -18.42 -8.60 0.69
C ALA A 171 -19.05 -9.08 2.02
N SER A 172 -18.57 -10.19 2.55
CA SER A 172 -18.98 -10.66 3.89
C SER A 172 -18.51 -9.71 4.98
N THR A 173 -17.36 -9.08 4.77
CA THR A 173 -16.77 -8.09 5.68
C THR A 173 -16.02 -7.03 4.87
N ILE A 174 -16.13 -5.78 5.31
CA ILE A 174 -15.31 -4.67 4.84
C ILE A 174 -14.30 -4.38 5.92
N VAL A 175 -13.01 -4.29 5.57
CA VAL A 175 -11.92 -3.93 6.48
C VAL A 175 -11.38 -2.57 6.13
N VAL A 176 -11.23 -1.71 7.12
CA VAL A 176 -10.70 -0.35 7.01
C VAL A 176 -9.56 -0.14 8.00
N GLN A 177 -8.77 0.93 7.84
CA GLN A 177 -7.53 1.16 8.59
C GLN A 177 -7.64 2.31 9.59
N THR A 178 -8.58 3.23 9.38
CA THR A 178 -8.75 4.47 10.14
C THR A 178 -10.21 4.66 10.54
N ASN A 179 -10.46 5.45 11.60
CA ASN A 179 -11.82 5.80 12.02
C ASN A 179 -12.51 6.66 10.96
N GLU A 180 -11.77 7.56 10.29
CA GLU A 180 -12.30 8.32 9.16
C GLU A 180 -12.87 7.39 8.08
N GLN A 181 -12.17 6.30 7.75
CA GLN A 181 -12.68 5.30 6.81
C GLN A 181 -13.88 4.52 7.35
N VAL A 182 -14.02 4.34 8.68
CA VAL A 182 -15.23 3.74 9.28
C VAL A 182 -16.43 4.62 8.97
N ASP A 183 -16.34 5.92 9.24
CA ASP A 183 -17.42 6.87 9.03
C ASP A 183 -17.77 7.02 7.54
N MET A 184 -16.75 7.08 6.67
CA MET A 184 -16.97 7.08 5.23
C MET A 184 -17.67 5.80 4.73
N CYS A 185 -17.31 4.63 5.26
CA CYS A 185 -17.95 3.36 4.92
C CYS A 185 -19.42 3.33 5.34
N ARG A 186 -19.72 3.77 6.56
CA ARG A 186 -21.09 3.89 7.06
C ARG A 186 -21.93 4.82 6.19
N HIS A 187 -21.39 6.00 5.93
CA HIS A 187 -22.09 7.02 5.13
C HIS A 187 -22.30 6.58 3.68
N ARG A 188 -21.27 6.03 3.04
CA ARG A 188 -21.29 5.73 1.60
C ARG A 188 -21.97 4.41 1.26
N PHE A 189 -21.74 3.37 2.07
CA PHE A 189 -22.21 2.01 1.77
C PHE A 189 -23.29 1.52 2.73
N GLY A 190 -23.64 2.29 3.78
CA GLY A 190 -24.59 1.87 4.81
C GLY A 190 -24.15 0.60 5.54
N ARG A 191 -22.83 0.36 5.67
CA ARG A 191 -22.27 -0.88 6.22
C ARG A 191 -21.28 -0.59 7.34
N GLU A 192 -21.33 -1.43 8.36
CA GLU A 192 -20.37 -1.41 9.47
C GLU A 192 -19.09 -2.16 9.06
N PRO A 193 -17.94 -1.48 8.94
CA PRO A 193 -16.67 -2.13 8.64
C PRO A 193 -15.96 -2.60 9.89
N MET A 194 -14.99 -3.48 9.73
CA MET A 194 -14.04 -3.86 10.78
C MET A 194 -12.79 -2.96 10.69
N LEU A 195 -12.53 -2.20 11.75
CA LEU A 195 -11.30 -1.42 11.86
C LEU A 195 -10.12 -2.32 12.21
N ILE A 196 -9.21 -2.51 11.26
CA ILE A 196 -7.95 -3.25 11.46
C ILE A 196 -6.81 -2.38 10.95
N LYS A 197 -5.95 -1.94 11.86
CA LYS A 197 -4.80 -1.10 11.52
C LYS A 197 -3.81 -1.83 10.60
N SER A 198 -2.98 -1.07 9.89
CA SER A 198 -1.91 -1.60 9.04
C SER A 198 -0.81 -2.28 9.87
N ILE A 199 -0.16 -3.29 9.30
CA ILE A 199 0.95 -3.99 9.94
C ILE A 199 2.23 -3.16 9.81
N SER A 200 3.01 -3.08 10.87
CA SER A 200 4.39 -2.57 10.82
C SER A 200 5.31 -3.45 11.67
N GLU A 201 6.40 -3.89 11.07
CA GLU A 201 7.42 -4.65 11.80
C GLU A 201 8.26 -3.66 12.65
N PRO A 202 8.47 -3.93 13.95
CA PRO A 202 9.39 -3.17 14.75
C PRO A 202 10.78 -3.16 14.13
N ALA A 203 11.47 -2.03 14.21
CA ALA A 203 12.86 -1.91 13.79
C ALA A 203 13.78 -1.72 15.01
N PRO A 204 15.02 -2.19 14.96
CA PRO A 204 15.97 -1.93 16.03
C PRO A 204 16.21 -0.42 16.18
N ALA A 205 16.43 0.02 17.40
CA ALA A 205 16.83 1.40 17.65
C ALA A 205 18.24 1.62 17.12
N THR A 206 18.40 2.53 16.18
CA THR A 206 19.70 2.92 15.62
C THR A 206 20.12 4.29 16.13
N GLN A 207 21.40 4.45 16.42
CA GLN A 207 21.99 5.76 16.78
C GLN A 207 22.56 6.43 15.51
N VAL A 208 21.66 6.81 14.61
CA VAL A 208 22.05 7.52 13.38
C VAL A 208 21.79 9.02 13.57
N THR A 209 22.78 9.83 13.25
CA THR A 209 22.63 11.29 13.25
C THR A 209 21.66 11.72 12.16
N PRO A 210 20.58 12.44 12.47
CA PRO A 210 19.63 12.93 11.48
C PRO A 210 20.28 13.95 10.52
N GLN A 211 20.10 13.73 9.20
CA GLN A 211 20.82 14.44 8.16
C GLN A 211 19.94 15.37 7.33
N ALA A 212 18.73 14.95 6.96
CA ALA A 212 17.84 15.69 6.06
C ALA A 212 16.39 15.35 6.32
N PHE A 213 15.48 16.23 5.94
CA PHE A 213 14.06 15.88 5.76
C PHE A 213 13.91 14.92 4.57
N LEU A 214 13.05 13.93 4.69
CA LEU A 214 12.85 12.95 3.62
C LEU A 214 11.41 12.96 3.13
N TRP A 215 11.23 13.07 1.83
CA TRP A 215 9.97 12.85 1.14
C TRP A 215 10.10 11.67 0.18
N VAL A 216 9.16 10.72 0.27
CA VAL A 216 9.14 9.54 -0.60
C VAL A 216 7.73 9.32 -1.09
N GLY A 217 7.51 9.34 -2.38
CA GLY A 217 6.19 9.11 -2.91
C GLY A 217 6.12 9.00 -4.42
N ARG A 218 4.92 8.66 -4.89
CA ARG A 218 4.59 8.71 -6.32
C ARG A 218 4.34 10.15 -6.75
N ALA A 219 4.75 10.48 -7.97
CA ALA A 219 4.46 11.75 -8.61
C ALA A 219 2.97 11.86 -8.99
N ALA A 220 2.10 11.97 -8.00
CA ALA A 220 0.66 12.10 -8.18
C ALA A 220 0.17 13.43 -7.61
N ASN A 221 -0.80 14.08 -8.27
CA ASN A 221 -1.28 15.41 -7.88
C ASN A 221 -1.71 15.48 -6.41
N TYR A 222 -2.43 14.48 -5.92
CA TYR A 222 -2.88 14.45 -4.52
C TYR A 222 -1.75 14.29 -3.50
N LYS A 223 -0.54 13.90 -3.93
CA LYS A 223 0.66 13.83 -3.08
C LYS A 223 1.34 15.18 -2.92
N ARG A 224 1.03 16.14 -3.78
CA ARG A 224 1.57 17.52 -3.77
C ARG A 224 3.09 17.57 -3.58
N PRO A 225 3.87 16.88 -4.42
CA PRO A 225 5.33 16.87 -4.27
C PRO A 225 5.96 18.26 -4.39
N GLU A 226 5.31 19.20 -5.09
CA GLU A 226 5.73 20.60 -5.20
C GLU A 226 5.77 21.32 -3.83
N ALA A 227 4.84 21.00 -2.92
CA ALA A 227 4.83 21.61 -1.58
C ALA A 227 6.05 21.23 -0.74
N PHE A 228 6.68 20.10 -1.02
CA PHE A 228 7.97 19.76 -0.40
C PHE A 228 9.11 20.63 -0.95
N VAL A 229 9.10 20.97 -2.23
CA VAL A 229 10.07 21.89 -2.84
C VAL A 229 9.90 23.30 -2.25
N ASP A 230 8.65 23.75 -2.06
CA ASP A 230 8.35 25.04 -1.46
C ASP A 230 8.79 25.09 0.00
N LEU A 231 8.61 23.99 0.75
CA LEU A 231 9.14 23.89 2.12
C LEU A 231 10.67 24.05 2.16
N ALA A 232 11.39 23.43 1.22
CA ALA A 232 12.83 23.52 1.19
C ALA A 232 13.32 24.96 0.86
N ARG A 233 12.61 25.67 -0.02
CA ARG A 233 12.87 27.11 -0.26
C ARG A 233 12.64 27.96 0.98
N ALA A 234 11.59 27.64 1.75
CA ALA A 234 11.26 28.37 2.95
C ALA A 234 12.23 28.12 4.12
N VAL A 235 13.02 27.01 4.08
CA VAL A 235 13.94 26.61 5.17
C VAL A 235 15.36 26.34 4.58
N PRO A 236 16.05 27.36 4.10
CA PRO A 236 17.31 27.19 3.37
C PRO A 236 18.48 26.65 4.22
N GLU A 237 18.41 26.77 5.55
CA GLU A 237 19.38 26.25 6.51
C GLU A 237 19.30 24.73 6.70
N ALA A 238 18.18 24.10 6.30
CA ALA A 238 17.99 22.66 6.42
C ALA A 238 18.32 21.91 5.11
N ARG A 239 18.53 20.63 5.21
CA ARG A 239 18.73 19.73 4.07
C ARG A 239 17.49 18.89 3.80
N PHE A 240 17.21 18.67 2.53
CA PHE A 240 16.04 17.95 2.05
C PHE A 240 16.45 16.86 1.07
N ARG A 241 15.79 15.70 1.13
CA ARG A 241 15.97 14.59 0.17
C ARG A 241 14.61 14.19 -0.37
N MET A 242 14.50 14.07 -1.68
CA MET A 242 13.28 13.67 -2.35
C MET A 242 13.52 12.42 -3.19
N ILE A 243 12.67 11.39 -2.98
CA ILE A 243 12.57 10.22 -3.83
C ILE A 243 11.21 10.26 -4.50
N LEU A 244 11.20 10.57 -5.79
CA LEU A 244 10.01 10.66 -6.60
C LEU A 244 9.92 9.44 -7.52
N VAL A 245 8.79 8.73 -7.42
CA VAL A 245 8.52 7.50 -8.19
C VAL A 245 7.41 7.78 -9.20
N THR A 246 7.53 7.22 -10.40
CA THR A 246 6.52 7.32 -11.45
C THR A 246 5.93 5.95 -11.76
N ALA A 247 4.63 5.90 -12.07
CA ALA A 247 3.93 4.68 -12.42
C ALA A 247 3.29 4.72 -13.82
N ASP A 248 3.00 5.92 -14.35
CA ASP A 248 2.37 6.13 -15.65
C ASP A 248 2.85 7.44 -16.32
N GLU A 249 2.28 7.78 -17.50
CA GLU A 249 2.67 8.97 -18.25
C GLU A 249 2.32 10.29 -17.54
N GLN A 250 1.21 10.34 -16.80
CA GLN A 250 0.83 11.54 -16.03
C GLN A 250 1.78 11.75 -14.84
N ASP A 251 2.14 10.66 -14.17
CA ASP A 251 3.17 10.68 -13.14
C ASP A 251 4.51 11.20 -13.71
N ASN A 252 4.88 10.80 -14.94
CA ASN A 252 6.12 11.25 -15.59
C ASN A 252 6.13 12.75 -15.88
N GLU A 253 5.03 13.33 -16.34
CA GLU A 253 4.93 14.76 -16.60
C GLU A 253 5.05 15.59 -15.32
N LEU A 254 4.30 15.22 -14.28
CA LEU A 254 4.40 15.86 -12.97
C LEU A 254 5.79 15.70 -12.36
N ALA A 255 6.37 14.49 -12.46
CA ALA A 255 7.72 14.23 -11.98
C ALA A 255 8.74 15.15 -12.65
N ARG A 256 8.69 15.30 -13.99
CA ARG A 256 9.60 16.19 -14.72
C ARG A 256 9.50 17.62 -14.21
N LYS A 257 8.28 18.15 -14.07
CA LYS A 257 8.05 19.51 -13.54
C LYS A 257 8.60 19.68 -12.14
N VAL A 258 8.33 18.74 -11.23
CA VAL A 258 8.81 18.80 -9.84
C VAL A 258 10.32 18.68 -9.76
N LEU A 259 10.92 17.81 -10.57
CA LEU A 259 12.39 17.69 -10.63
C LEU A 259 13.06 18.95 -11.17
N GLU A 260 12.49 19.62 -12.16
CA GLU A 260 12.96 20.93 -12.65
C GLU A 260 12.91 21.98 -11.54
N LEU A 261 11.78 22.08 -10.82
CA LEU A 261 11.63 22.96 -9.67
C LEU A 261 12.65 22.65 -8.56
N GLY A 262 12.85 21.37 -8.25
CA GLY A 262 13.77 20.93 -7.21
C GLY A 262 15.24 21.23 -7.53
N ARG A 263 15.65 21.14 -8.80
CA ARG A 263 17.02 21.50 -9.24
C ARG A 263 17.38 22.95 -8.99
N SER A 264 16.40 23.85 -8.97
CA SER A 264 16.61 25.26 -8.67
C SER A 264 16.79 25.57 -7.18
N VAL A 265 16.63 24.56 -6.30
CA VAL A 265 16.67 24.73 -4.85
C VAL A 265 17.93 24.04 -4.29
N PRO A 266 18.93 24.79 -3.81
CA PRO A 266 20.27 24.26 -3.56
C PRO A 266 20.36 23.28 -2.37
N ASN A 267 19.37 23.27 -1.48
CA ASN A 267 19.34 22.42 -0.30
C ASN A 267 18.48 21.16 -0.48
N ILE A 268 18.02 20.85 -1.73
CA ILE A 268 17.34 19.60 -2.08
C ILE A 268 18.28 18.65 -2.81
N GLU A 269 18.39 17.43 -2.33
CA GLU A 269 19.00 16.28 -3.00
C GLU A 269 17.89 15.43 -3.65
N LEU A 270 17.87 15.39 -5.00
CA LEU A 270 16.92 14.57 -5.76
C LEU A 270 17.51 13.19 -5.98
N LEU A 271 16.85 12.17 -5.45
CA LEU A 271 17.30 10.78 -5.49
C LEU A 271 16.41 9.95 -6.42
N ALA A 272 17.02 9.08 -7.19
CA ALA A 272 16.28 8.03 -7.90
C ALA A 272 15.65 7.04 -6.91
N ALA A 273 14.67 6.27 -7.39
CA ALA A 273 14.12 5.14 -6.62
C ALA A 273 15.25 4.23 -6.13
N ARG A 274 15.16 3.81 -4.88
CA ARG A 274 16.20 3.02 -4.21
C ARG A 274 15.68 1.63 -3.84
N PRO A 275 16.56 0.61 -3.82
CA PRO A 275 16.24 -0.68 -3.20
C PRO A 275 15.76 -0.48 -1.76
N ARG A 276 14.86 -1.37 -1.31
CA ARG A 276 14.21 -1.23 0.01
C ARG A 276 15.22 -1.06 1.16
N ALA A 277 16.31 -1.81 1.16
CA ALA A 277 17.32 -1.70 2.21
C ALA A 277 17.99 -0.31 2.26
N GLU A 278 18.22 0.32 1.11
CA GLU A 278 18.76 1.68 1.04
C GLU A 278 17.72 2.71 1.47
N LEU A 279 16.47 2.55 1.06
CA LEU A 279 15.36 3.41 1.52
C LEU A 279 15.24 3.37 3.04
N MET A 280 15.34 2.19 3.66
CA MET A 280 15.27 2.08 5.12
C MET A 280 16.41 2.84 5.80
N ARG A 281 17.63 2.81 5.26
CA ARG A 281 18.78 3.60 5.77
C ARG A 281 18.57 5.10 5.61
N LEU A 282 17.98 5.53 4.49
CA LEU A 282 17.62 6.95 4.30
C LEU A 282 16.57 7.41 5.31
N ILE A 283 15.55 6.57 5.59
CA ILE A 283 14.56 6.83 6.63
C ILE A 283 15.25 6.96 8.00
N GLU A 284 16.09 6.01 8.38
CA GLU A 284 16.80 6.03 9.68
C GLU A 284 17.60 7.32 9.92
N SER A 285 18.18 7.88 8.84
CA SER A 285 18.93 9.14 8.87
C SER A 285 18.07 10.39 8.63
N ALA A 286 16.75 10.24 8.55
CA ALA A 286 15.89 11.40 8.34
C ALA A 286 15.67 12.19 9.65
N VAL A 287 15.57 13.52 9.50
CA VAL A 287 15.12 14.44 10.56
C VAL A 287 13.65 14.22 10.84
N ALA A 288 12.85 14.16 9.77
CA ALA A 288 11.46 13.76 9.78
C ALA A 288 11.07 13.21 8.41
N MET A 289 10.02 12.37 8.41
CA MET A 289 9.32 11.97 7.18
C MET A 289 8.28 13.04 6.85
N VAL A 290 8.44 13.68 5.70
CA VAL A 290 7.53 14.72 5.24
C VAL A 290 6.43 14.13 4.38
N ASN A 291 5.18 14.49 4.66
CA ASN A 291 4.03 14.15 3.83
C ASN A 291 3.23 15.41 3.49
N THR A 292 3.03 15.62 2.19
CA THR A 292 2.33 16.78 1.64
C THR A 292 0.98 16.42 1.02
N ALA A 293 0.53 15.16 1.14
CA ALA A 293 -0.68 14.66 0.50
C ALA A 293 -1.94 15.37 0.99
N ASP A 294 -2.89 15.59 0.06
CA ASP A 294 -4.24 16.10 0.38
C ASP A 294 -5.04 15.09 1.21
N TYR A 295 -4.83 13.81 0.96
CA TYR A 295 -5.52 12.71 1.64
C TYR A 295 -4.74 11.40 1.54
N GLU A 296 -4.90 10.57 2.57
CA GLU A 296 -4.35 9.21 2.65
C GLU A 296 -5.33 8.30 3.41
N GLY A 297 -5.03 6.99 3.47
CA GLY A 297 -5.45 6.16 4.59
C GLY A 297 -4.41 6.28 5.71
N MET A 298 -3.85 5.16 6.18
CA MET A 298 -2.64 5.20 7.01
C MET A 298 -1.41 5.06 6.10
N PRO A 299 -0.59 6.13 5.92
CA PRO A 299 0.60 6.05 5.07
C PRO A 299 1.61 5.04 5.59
N ASN A 300 1.96 4.03 4.78
CA ASN A 300 2.96 3.05 5.20
C ASN A 300 4.31 3.68 5.53
N ILE A 301 4.66 4.75 4.81
CA ILE A 301 5.92 5.45 5.04
C ILE A 301 6.00 6.06 6.45
N TYR A 302 4.87 6.47 7.04
CA TYR A 302 4.83 6.88 8.44
C TYR A 302 5.11 5.71 9.37
N LEU A 303 4.48 4.56 9.15
CA LEU A 303 4.69 3.38 9.98
C LEU A 303 6.15 2.89 9.90
N GLU A 304 6.74 2.90 8.72
CA GLU A 304 8.15 2.55 8.49
C GLU A 304 9.11 3.54 9.17
N SER A 305 8.75 4.83 9.17
CA SER A 305 9.52 5.90 9.82
C SER A 305 9.37 5.85 11.34
N TRP A 306 8.15 5.77 11.87
CA TRP A 306 7.91 5.67 13.31
C TRP A 306 8.50 4.42 13.92
N ALA A 307 8.46 3.27 13.22
CA ALA A 307 9.14 2.04 13.67
C ALA A 307 10.64 2.26 13.90
N ARG A 308 11.26 3.21 13.18
CA ARG A 308 12.68 3.61 13.31
C ARG A 308 12.89 4.83 14.19
N GLY A 309 11.82 5.32 14.80
CA GLY A 309 11.85 6.50 15.65
C GLY A 309 12.00 7.80 14.87
N VAL A 310 11.63 7.84 13.60
CA VAL A 310 11.65 9.07 12.78
C VAL A 310 10.28 9.72 12.80
N PRO A 311 10.16 10.97 13.29
CA PRO A 311 8.87 11.66 13.40
C PRO A 311 8.29 12.02 12.04
N ALA A 312 6.99 12.32 12.02
CA ALA A 312 6.31 12.88 10.87
C ALA A 312 6.36 14.41 10.85
N LEU A 313 6.33 14.98 9.65
CA LEU A 313 6.01 16.38 9.41
C LEU A 313 4.94 16.41 8.31
N ALA A 314 3.69 16.60 8.69
CA ALA A 314 2.52 16.55 7.83
C ALA A 314 2.07 17.94 7.43
N PHE A 315 1.73 18.14 6.14
CA PHE A 315 1.23 19.42 5.65
C PHE A 315 -0.30 19.52 5.74
N LEU A 316 -1.02 18.60 5.08
CA LEU A 316 -2.47 18.69 4.89
C LEU A 316 -3.26 17.55 5.53
N HIS A 317 -2.64 16.45 5.85
CA HIS A 317 -3.35 15.25 6.33
C HIS A 317 -2.67 14.61 7.53
N ASP A 318 -3.38 14.56 8.66
CA ASP A 318 -3.04 13.77 9.85
C ASP A 318 -4.06 12.63 9.97
N PRO A 319 -3.71 11.37 9.62
CA PRO A 319 -4.65 10.26 9.64
C PRO A 319 -5.19 10.02 11.05
N ASP A 320 -6.52 10.15 11.24
CA ASP A 320 -7.20 10.07 12.54
C ASP A 320 -6.66 11.03 13.62
N GLY A 321 -5.98 12.12 13.24
CA GLY A 321 -5.34 13.05 14.20
C GLY A 321 -4.23 12.38 15.01
N VAL A 322 -3.62 11.31 14.51
CA VAL A 322 -2.68 10.48 15.29
C VAL A 322 -1.34 11.16 15.52
N ILE A 323 -0.91 12.02 14.60
CA ILE A 323 0.37 12.74 14.74
C ILE A 323 0.33 13.67 15.94
N GLU A 324 -0.74 14.45 16.06
CA GLU A 324 -0.91 15.39 17.19
C GLU A 324 -1.27 14.64 18.47
N ARG A 325 -2.29 13.77 18.45
CA ARG A 325 -2.78 13.04 19.63
C ARG A 325 -1.71 12.19 20.32
N GLU A 326 -0.88 11.51 19.55
CA GLU A 326 0.18 10.63 20.08
C GLU A 326 1.55 11.32 20.12
N SER A 327 1.61 12.61 19.71
CA SER A 327 2.85 13.40 19.63
C SER A 327 3.96 12.70 18.81
N LEU A 328 3.62 12.25 17.59
CA LEU A 328 4.53 11.52 16.70
C LEU A 328 5.25 12.41 15.69
N GLY A 329 5.13 13.72 15.84
CA GLY A 329 5.69 14.71 14.95
C GLY A 329 4.89 15.99 14.97
N PHE A 330 4.74 16.65 13.81
CA PHE A 330 4.03 17.90 13.66
C PHE A 330 3.05 17.86 12.49
N PHE A 331 1.93 18.56 12.66
CA PHE A 331 0.92 18.76 11.64
C PHE A 331 0.70 20.25 11.40
N ALA A 332 0.82 20.68 10.15
CA ALA A 332 0.74 22.10 9.78
C ALA A 332 -0.68 22.57 9.45
N ASP A 333 -1.63 21.64 9.29
CA ASP A 333 -3.03 21.92 8.97
C ASP A 333 -3.19 22.88 7.78
N GLY A 334 -2.40 22.67 6.72
CA GLY A 334 -2.41 23.45 5.49
C GLY A 334 -1.72 24.82 5.55
N SER A 335 -1.21 25.24 6.71
CA SER A 335 -0.48 26.51 6.80
C SER A 335 0.98 26.33 6.42
N SER A 336 1.40 27.01 5.36
CA SER A 336 2.80 27.03 4.89
C SER A 336 3.74 27.64 5.92
N GLU A 337 3.29 28.64 6.66
CA GLU A 337 4.05 29.31 7.73
C GLU A 337 4.31 28.34 8.89
N ARG A 338 3.26 27.64 9.37
CA ARG A 338 3.38 26.60 10.40
C ARG A 338 4.29 25.48 9.94
N PHE A 339 4.14 25.05 8.68
CA PHE A 339 4.94 23.98 8.09
C PHE A 339 6.44 24.31 8.11
N ALA A 340 6.80 25.53 7.67
CA ALA A 340 8.17 26.00 7.71
C ALA A 340 8.70 26.21 9.14
N ALA A 341 7.88 26.75 10.05
CA ALA A 341 8.26 26.92 11.46
C ALA A 341 8.52 25.57 12.14
N GLN A 342 7.65 24.59 11.95
CA GLN A 342 7.78 23.23 12.48
C GLN A 342 9.02 22.51 11.88
N ALA A 343 9.31 22.72 10.60
CA ALA A 343 10.52 22.20 9.97
C ALA A 343 11.78 22.80 10.61
N ARG A 344 11.83 24.14 10.83
CA ARG A 344 12.96 24.79 11.53
C ARG A 344 13.13 24.23 12.94
N GLN A 345 12.05 24.10 13.70
CA GLN A 345 12.09 23.51 15.04
C GLN A 345 12.70 22.10 15.01
N LEU A 346 12.22 21.21 14.13
CA LEU A 346 12.76 19.87 13.98
C LEU A 346 14.23 19.87 13.56
N TRP A 347 14.62 20.79 12.66
CA TRP A 347 15.99 20.89 12.21
C TRP A 347 16.95 21.32 13.33
N HIS A 348 16.58 22.33 14.12
CA HIS A 348 17.41 22.82 15.22
C HIS A 348 17.51 21.78 16.36
N THR A 349 16.43 21.08 16.66
CA THR A 349 16.39 20.07 17.74
C THR A 349 16.79 18.66 17.31
N ARG A 350 17.13 18.43 16.03
CA ARG A 350 17.28 17.08 15.45
C ARG A 350 18.22 16.11 16.18
N ARG A 351 19.19 16.63 16.92
CA ARG A 351 20.12 15.82 17.74
C ARG A 351 19.56 15.45 19.12
N ASN A 352 18.54 16.17 19.58
CA ASN A 352 17.98 16.07 20.94
C ASN A 352 16.52 15.60 20.93
N GLN A 353 16.17 14.63 20.06
CA GLN A 353 14.80 14.15 19.90
C GLN A 353 14.59 12.73 20.46
N SER A 354 15.36 12.33 21.47
CA SER A 354 15.31 10.96 22.03
C SER A 354 13.90 10.54 22.44
N GLU A 355 13.18 11.41 23.15
CA GLU A 355 11.82 11.14 23.63
C GLU A 355 10.80 11.07 22.48
N LEU A 356 10.89 11.97 21.52
CA LEU A 356 10.03 11.95 20.33
C LEU A 356 10.27 10.65 19.53
N ARG A 357 11.53 10.29 19.33
CA ARG A 357 11.93 9.05 18.66
C ARG A 357 11.46 7.81 19.39
N LYS A 358 11.51 7.81 20.73
CA LYS A 358 10.99 6.72 21.55
C LYS A 358 9.47 6.59 21.40
N ARG A 359 8.72 7.69 21.50
CA ARG A 359 7.25 7.68 21.30
C ARG A 359 6.83 7.09 19.96
N CYS A 360 7.53 7.46 18.88
CA CYS A 360 7.26 6.90 17.55
C CYS A 360 7.38 5.37 17.56
N ARG A 361 8.46 4.81 18.11
CA ARG A 361 8.65 3.35 18.18
C ARG A 361 7.62 2.67 19.07
N ASP A 362 7.37 3.25 20.26
CA ASP A 362 6.41 2.70 21.23
C ASP A 362 4.99 2.67 20.64
N TYR A 363 4.61 3.70 19.88
CA TYR A 363 3.34 3.74 19.19
C TYR A 363 3.19 2.59 18.19
N VAL A 364 4.21 2.38 17.34
CA VAL A 364 4.17 1.28 16.36
C VAL A 364 4.14 -0.08 17.06
N ALA A 365 4.95 -0.29 18.07
CA ALA A 365 4.97 -1.53 18.84
C ALA A 365 3.63 -1.81 19.54
N ARG A 366 2.96 -0.78 20.05
CA ARG A 366 1.66 -0.90 20.71
C ARG A 366 0.52 -1.13 19.73
N GLU A 367 0.49 -0.39 18.61
CA GLU A 367 -0.72 -0.29 17.78
C GLU A 367 -0.64 -1.08 16.47
N HIS A 368 0.57 -1.35 15.97
CA HIS A 368 0.82 -1.90 14.64
C HIS A 368 1.61 -3.21 14.63
N ALA A 369 1.87 -3.79 15.82
CA ALA A 369 2.60 -5.05 15.93
C ALA A 369 1.93 -6.16 15.11
N PRO A 370 2.73 -6.95 14.34
CA PRO A 370 2.20 -7.97 13.44
C PRO A 370 1.28 -8.98 14.15
N GLU A 371 1.65 -9.42 15.35
CA GLU A 371 0.91 -10.44 16.10
C GLU A 371 -0.52 -9.97 16.39
N ARG A 372 -0.66 -8.74 16.90
CA ARG A 372 -1.96 -8.14 17.26
C ARG A 372 -2.85 -7.92 16.02
N ILE A 373 -2.25 -7.44 14.94
CA ILE A 373 -3.00 -7.17 13.71
C ILE A 373 -3.44 -8.47 13.05
N VAL A 374 -2.55 -9.47 13.01
CA VAL A 374 -2.86 -10.78 12.41
C VAL A 374 -3.95 -11.52 13.21
N ASP A 375 -4.00 -11.39 14.54
CA ASP A 375 -5.08 -11.98 15.36
C ASP A 375 -6.45 -11.43 14.94
N ARG A 376 -6.55 -10.12 14.73
CA ARG A 376 -7.79 -9.49 14.24
C ARG A 376 -8.16 -10.00 12.84
N TRP A 377 -7.18 -10.13 11.95
CA TRP A 377 -7.41 -10.70 10.62
C TRP A 377 -7.85 -12.16 10.67
N VAL A 378 -7.24 -12.99 11.51
CA VAL A 378 -7.65 -14.39 11.72
C VAL A 378 -9.10 -14.48 12.14
N ALA A 379 -9.56 -13.60 13.04
CA ALA A 379 -10.97 -13.51 13.47
C ALA A 379 -11.89 -13.15 12.29
N VAL A 380 -11.57 -12.09 11.52
CA VAL A 380 -12.35 -11.65 10.36
C VAL A 380 -12.41 -12.73 9.27
N LEU A 381 -11.30 -13.41 9.02
CA LEU A 381 -11.22 -14.49 8.04
C LEU A 381 -11.92 -15.78 8.52
N GLY A 382 -12.29 -15.89 9.81
CA GLY A 382 -12.90 -17.09 10.37
C GLY A 382 -11.94 -18.28 10.38
N LEU A 383 -10.66 -18.02 10.65
CA LEU A 383 -9.58 -19.01 10.65
C LEU A 383 -9.17 -19.40 12.08
N HIS A 384 -10.11 -19.48 13.02
CA HIS A 384 -9.82 -19.98 14.35
C HIS A 384 -9.27 -21.42 14.27
N ARG A 385 -8.35 -21.77 15.18
CA ARG A 385 -7.93 -23.19 15.32
C ARG A 385 -9.17 -23.97 15.76
N GLY A 386 -9.59 -24.92 14.94
CA GLY A 386 -10.48 -25.99 15.38
C GLY A 386 -9.76 -26.88 16.37
#